data_677b0816ea933aacc6c47e34ce002228
#
_entry.id   677b0816ea933aacc6c47e34ce002228
#
_cell.length_a   1.000
_cell.length_b   1.000
_cell.length_c   1.000
_cell.angle_alpha   90.00
_cell.angle_beta   90.00
_cell.angle_gamma   90.00
#
_symmetry.space_group_name_H-M   'P 1'
#
loop_
_entity.id
_entity.type
_entity.pdbx_description
1 polymer ?
#
loop_
_entity_poly.entity_id
_entity_poly.type
_entity_poly.pdbx_seq_one_letter_code
_entity_poly.pdbx_strand_id
1 'polypeptide(L)'
;MSPCLMVMAGGTGGHVIPGLAVAERLRAQGWRVVWLGNPSGMEATLTERAGIPMRPLVFAGLRGKGLGTMFLMPLRLLRAFGQALAALRAEKPNVVLGMGGYVAFPGGMMASLLGRPLLIHEQNSVAGLTNRVLAKLADQVYEAFPGSFGPAQSNRAMWVGNPVRDAILDLPPPEERYRQRQGPLRLLVLGGSLGAQAINDLLPKALALISRANRPRIVHQAGEKHLQALQKAYQQAEVNAQLEAFIGDMAKAYAEADLVIARAGAMTVSEVAAAGVAALFIPFPHAVDDHQTGNAQFLVQAQAAWCFQQDCFSPEQLADLLQALDRHRLLQMALAARKAAKPEALEVLVKACAQLVTRKQEA
;
A
#
# COMPACT_ATOMS: atom_id res chain seq x y z
N MET A 1 29.17 -15.75 8.25
CA MET A 1 28.82 -14.34 7.96
C MET A 1 27.30 -14.21 7.99
N SER A 2 26.76 -13.10 8.53
CA SER A 2 25.30 -12.86 8.52
C SER A 2 24.79 -12.78 7.08
N PRO A 3 23.62 -13.37 6.77
CA PRO A 3 23.02 -13.27 5.43
C PRO A 3 22.75 -11.80 5.06
N CYS A 4 22.75 -11.51 3.75
CA CYS A 4 22.50 -10.18 3.22
C CYS A 4 21.26 -10.17 2.33
N LEU A 5 20.28 -9.34 2.69
CA LEU A 5 19.14 -9.01 1.84
C LEU A 5 19.42 -7.70 1.08
N MET A 6 19.15 -7.67 -0.21
CA MET A 6 19.03 -6.42 -0.96
C MET A 6 17.56 -6.20 -1.34
N VAL A 7 16.96 -5.11 -0.84
CA VAL A 7 15.60 -4.70 -1.19
C VAL A 7 15.63 -3.73 -2.36
N MET A 8 14.78 -3.94 -3.33
CA MET A 8 14.57 -3.06 -4.47
C MET A 8 13.13 -2.58 -4.49
N ALA A 9 12.91 -1.36 -4.06
CA ALA A 9 11.62 -0.70 -4.11
C ALA A 9 11.78 0.80 -4.26
N GLY A 10 10.90 1.42 -5.01
CA GLY A 10 10.92 2.86 -5.19
C GLY A 10 9.66 3.41 -5.83
N GLY A 11 9.57 4.73 -5.86
CA GLY A 11 8.50 5.46 -6.52
C GLY A 11 7.35 5.84 -5.61
N THR A 12 6.70 4.90 -4.93
CA THR A 12 5.54 5.18 -4.06
C THR A 12 5.64 4.46 -2.72
N GLY A 13 4.94 5.01 -1.70
CA GLY A 13 4.84 4.36 -0.40
C GLY A 13 4.27 2.94 -0.45
N GLY A 14 3.43 2.64 -1.46
CA GLY A 14 2.87 1.30 -1.67
C GLY A 14 3.92 0.21 -1.91
N HIS A 15 5.07 0.55 -2.48
CA HIS A 15 6.20 -0.38 -2.67
C HIS A 15 7.21 -0.30 -1.52
N VAL A 16 7.49 0.91 -1.04
CA VAL A 16 8.57 1.16 -0.07
C VAL A 16 8.19 0.65 1.33
N ILE A 17 6.97 0.95 1.80
CA ILE A 17 6.53 0.59 3.16
C ILE A 17 6.54 -0.93 3.40
N PRO A 18 5.92 -1.76 2.53
CA PRO A 18 5.99 -3.21 2.73
C PRO A 18 7.40 -3.78 2.58
N GLY A 19 8.24 -3.17 1.73
CA GLY A 19 9.67 -3.54 1.65
C GLY A 19 10.44 -3.24 2.93
N LEU A 20 10.14 -2.11 3.59
CA LEU A 20 10.73 -1.75 4.89
C LEU A 20 10.30 -2.72 5.98
N ALA A 21 9.04 -3.15 6.01
CA ALA A 21 8.56 -4.12 7.00
C ALA A 21 9.36 -5.44 6.93
N VAL A 22 9.59 -5.96 5.72
CA VAL A 22 10.43 -7.17 5.53
C VAL A 22 11.88 -6.90 5.92
N ALA A 23 12.44 -5.74 5.52
CA ALA A 23 13.81 -5.34 5.83
C ALA A 23 14.08 -5.24 7.34
N GLU A 24 13.18 -4.59 8.08
CA GLU A 24 13.27 -4.43 9.52
C GLU A 24 13.14 -5.76 10.27
N ARG A 25 12.23 -6.63 9.84
CA ARG A 25 12.03 -7.95 10.44
C ARG A 25 13.26 -8.84 10.24
N LEU A 26 13.87 -8.88 9.06
CA LEU A 26 15.10 -9.63 8.81
C LEU A 26 16.30 -9.02 9.53
N ARG A 27 16.40 -7.69 9.62
CA ARG A 27 17.45 -7.03 10.39
C ARG A 27 17.38 -7.37 11.89
N ALA A 28 16.17 -7.43 12.45
CA ALA A 28 15.96 -7.88 13.83
C ALA A 28 16.40 -9.34 14.05
N GLN A 29 16.42 -10.16 12.99
CA GLN A 29 16.96 -11.54 12.99
C GLN A 29 18.47 -11.61 12.70
N GLY A 30 19.19 -10.47 12.73
CA GLY A 30 20.63 -10.40 12.53
C GLY A 30 21.10 -10.38 11.09
N TRP A 31 20.21 -10.15 10.13
CA TRP A 31 20.59 -10.00 8.72
C TRP A 31 21.19 -8.63 8.44
N ARG A 32 22.14 -8.58 7.54
CA ARG A 32 22.55 -7.34 6.90
C ARG A 32 21.54 -6.99 5.81
N VAL A 33 21.03 -5.77 5.83
CA VAL A 33 20.05 -5.28 4.84
C VAL A 33 20.60 -4.06 4.12
N VAL A 34 20.45 -4.05 2.81
CA VAL A 34 20.84 -2.94 1.93
C VAL A 34 19.67 -2.63 1.00
N TRP A 35 19.45 -1.37 0.72
CA TRP A 35 18.43 -0.91 -0.20
C TRP A 35 19.04 -0.47 -1.53
N LEU A 36 18.43 -0.85 -2.66
CA LEU A 36 18.75 -0.29 -3.97
C LEU A 36 17.61 0.64 -4.39
N GLY A 37 17.87 1.93 -4.53
CA GLY A 37 16.83 2.92 -4.74
C GLY A 37 17.32 4.23 -5.33
N ASN A 38 16.38 5.11 -5.70
CA ASN A 38 16.70 6.44 -6.22
C ASN A 38 17.00 7.40 -5.05
N PRO A 39 18.17 8.05 -5.03
CA PRO A 39 18.54 8.98 -3.96
C PRO A 39 17.65 10.23 -3.87
N SER A 40 16.86 10.52 -4.90
CA SER A 40 15.87 11.61 -4.91
C SER A 40 14.44 11.11 -4.70
N GLY A 41 14.23 9.81 -4.43
CA GLY A 41 12.93 9.20 -4.22
C GLY A 41 12.50 9.22 -2.76
N MET A 42 11.24 8.91 -2.51
CA MET A 42 10.68 8.73 -1.16
C MET A 42 11.47 7.68 -0.36
N GLU A 43 11.94 6.65 -1.05
CA GLU A 43 12.75 5.57 -0.46
C GLU A 43 14.00 6.08 0.24
N ALA A 44 14.63 7.16 -0.24
CA ALA A 44 15.82 7.72 0.39
C ALA A 44 15.56 8.20 1.82
N THR A 45 14.52 9.02 2.01
CA THR A 45 14.14 9.53 3.33
C THR A 45 13.69 8.41 4.27
N LEU A 46 12.93 7.44 3.75
CA LEU A 46 12.38 6.36 4.57
C LEU A 46 13.46 5.36 5.01
N THR A 47 14.39 5.00 4.12
CA THR A 47 15.52 4.11 4.46
C THR A 47 16.50 4.78 5.42
N GLU A 48 16.76 6.08 5.27
CA GLU A 48 17.59 6.87 6.18
C GLU A 48 16.99 6.86 7.60
N ARG A 49 15.69 7.14 7.73
CA ARG A 49 14.98 7.07 9.03
C ARG A 49 15.04 5.68 9.67
N ALA A 50 14.97 4.63 8.84
CA ALA A 50 15.09 3.25 9.29
C ALA A 50 16.53 2.81 9.55
N GLY A 51 17.55 3.65 9.27
CA GLY A 51 18.97 3.30 9.40
C GLY A 51 19.39 2.16 8.47
N ILE A 52 18.79 2.05 7.27
CA ILE A 52 19.11 1.06 6.25
C ILE A 52 20.01 1.71 5.19
N PRO A 53 21.24 1.22 4.98
CA PRO A 53 22.14 1.77 3.98
C PRO A 53 21.56 1.60 2.57
N MET A 54 21.60 2.68 1.76
CA MET A 54 21.10 2.68 0.41
C MET A 54 22.24 2.75 -0.62
N ARG A 55 22.17 1.92 -1.66
CA ARG A 55 22.97 2.04 -2.88
C ARG A 55 22.19 2.83 -3.93
N PRO A 56 22.74 3.90 -4.45
CA PRO A 56 22.03 4.78 -5.37
C PRO A 56 21.85 4.12 -6.73
N LEU A 57 20.64 4.21 -7.26
CA LEU A 57 20.27 3.88 -8.62
C LEU A 57 19.52 5.06 -9.21
N VAL A 58 20.22 5.85 -10.02
CA VAL A 58 19.66 7.07 -10.62
C VAL A 58 18.86 6.69 -11.87
N PHE A 59 17.62 6.30 -11.65
CA PHE A 59 16.68 5.96 -12.70
C PHE A 59 15.29 6.48 -12.30
N ALA A 60 14.61 7.16 -13.21
CA ALA A 60 13.28 7.72 -12.98
C ALA A 60 12.30 7.20 -14.03
N GLY A 61 11.05 7.01 -13.62
CA GLY A 61 9.97 6.59 -14.52
C GLY A 61 9.80 7.55 -15.71
N LEU A 62 9.29 7.00 -16.81
CA LEU A 62 9.13 7.71 -18.09
C LEU A 62 7.87 8.55 -18.18
N ARG A 63 6.87 8.27 -17.35
CA ARG A 63 5.54 8.87 -17.49
C ARG A 63 5.59 10.39 -17.31
N GLY A 64 5.00 11.10 -18.28
CA GLY A 64 4.85 12.57 -18.24
C GLY A 64 6.09 13.38 -18.66
N LYS A 65 7.12 12.75 -19.23
CA LYS A 65 8.34 13.46 -19.70
C LYS A 65 8.37 13.53 -21.22
N GLY A 66 8.62 14.72 -21.77
CA GLY A 66 8.59 15.00 -23.21
C GLY A 66 9.52 14.15 -24.07
N LEU A 67 9.32 14.20 -25.40
CA LEU A 67 10.00 13.39 -26.43
C LEU A 67 11.54 13.35 -26.31
N GLY A 68 12.20 14.45 -25.91
CA GLY A 68 13.65 14.48 -25.70
C GLY A 68 14.15 13.52 -24.60
N THR A 69 13.30 13.20 -23.61
CA THR A 69 13.61 12.25 -22.55
C THR A 69 13.60 10.80 -23.06
N MET A 70 12.79 10.53 -24.09
CA MET A 70 12.68 9.22 -24.71
C MET A 70 13.93 8.81 -25.49
N PHE A 71 14.59 9.77 -26.19
CA PHE A 71 15.83 9.49 -26.92
C PHE A 71 17.00 9.13 -26.00
N LEU A 72 17.06 9.68 -24.79
CA LEU A 72 18.11 9.38 -23.81
C LEU A 72 17.82 8.13 -22.96
N MET A 73 16.68 7.50 -23.16
CA MET A 73 16.23 6.35 -22.38
C MET A 73 17.17 5.14 -22.43
N PRO A 74 17.66 4.70 -23.62
CA PRO A 74 18.58 3.57 -23.69
C PRO A 74 19.85 3.81 -22.87
N LEU A 75 20.41 5.02 -22.95
CA LEU A 75 21.62 5.39 -22.21
C LEU A 75 21.38 5.43 -20.70
N ARG A 76 20.22 5.98 -20.27
CA ARG A 76 19.83 5.99 -18.85
C ARG A 76 19.63 4.59 -18.31
N LEU A 77 19.02 3.71 -19.10
CA LEU A 77 18.80 2.32 -18.72
C LEU A 77 20.13 1.55 -18.63
N LEU A 78 21.04 1.73 -19.60
CA LEU A 78 22.39 1.16 -19.53
C LEU A 78 23.16 1.62 -18.28
N ARG A 79 23.08 2.92 -17.96
CA ARG A 79 23.67 3.46 -16.73
C ARG A 79 23.04 2.79 -15.49
N ALA A 80 21.70 2.64 -15.45
CA ALA A 80 21.01 2.01 -14.35
C ALA A 80 21.41 0.53 -14.18
N PHE A 81 21.57 -0.22 -15.28
CA PHE A 81 22.11 -1.58 -15.25
C PHE A 81 23.53 -1.62 -14.71
N GLY A 82 24.40 -0.70 -15.14
CA GLY A 82 25.77 -0.58 -14.60
C GLY A 82 25.81 -0.30 -13.10
N GLN A 83 24.97 0.63 -12.64
CA GLN A 83 24.83 0.94 -11.20
C GLN A 83 24.31 -0.26 -10.40
N ALA A 84 23.29 -0.94 -10.90
CA ALA A 84 22.73 -2.15 -10.26
C ALA A 84 23.79 -3.27 -10.19
N LEU A 85 24.53 -3.50 -11.28
CA LEU A 85 25.59 -4.49 -11.34
C LEU A 85 26.71 -4.18 -10.33
N ALA A 86 27.14 -2.92 -10.24
CA ALA A 86 28.16 -2.48 -9.30
C ALA A 86 27.68 -2.67 -7.84
N ALA A 87 26.43 -2.30 -7.53
CA ALA A 87 25.84 -2.50 -6.20
C ALA A 87 25.78 -3.98 -5.82
N LEU A 88 25.30 -4.85 -6.72
CA LEU A 88 25.20 -6.30 -6.50
C LEU A 88 26.58 -6.97 -6.30
N ARG A 89 27.60 -6.52 -7.04
CA ARG A 89 28.97 -7.03 -6.88
C ARG A 89 29.62 -6.57 -5.58
N ALA A 90 29.38 -5.32 -5.19
CA ALA A 90 29.92 -4.76 -3.94
C ALA A 90 29.26 -5.41 -2.71
N GLU A 91 27.93 -5.51 -2.71
CA GLU A 91 27.16 -6.00 -1.56
C GLU A 91 27.07 -7.53 -1.47
N LYS A 92 27.19 -8.22 -2.60
CA LYS A 92 27.09 -9.68 -2.70
C LYS A 92 25.89 -10.24 -1.94
N PRO A 93 24.64 -9.73 -2.20
CA PRO A 93 23.48 -10.17 -1.45
C PRO A 93 23.24 -11.68 -1.62
N ASN A 94 22.78 -12.33 -0.55
CA ASN A 94 22.40 -13.73 -0.56
C ASN A 94 21.02 -13.91 -1.20
N VAL A 95 20.14 -12.90 -1.07
CA VAL A 95 18.82 -12.84 -1.68
C VAL A 95 18.47 -11.40 -2.06
N VAL A 96 17.73 -11.25 -3.14
CA VAL A 96 17.25 -9.95 -3.64
C VAL A 96 15.72 -9.96 -3.63
N LEU A 97 15.12 -8.95 -2.99
CA LEU A 97 13.67 -8.78 -2.91
C LEU A 97 13.25 -7.59 -3.77
N GLY A 98 12.49 -7.87 -4.83
CA GLY A 98 11.87 -6.87 -5.69
C GLY A 98 10.43 -6.60 -5.26
N MET A 99 10.19 -5.37 -4.81
CA MET A 99 8.86 -4.90 -4.41
C MET A 99 8.15 -4.07 -5.49
N GLY A 100 8.83 -3.85 -6.64
CA GLY A 100 8.27 -3.05 -7.73
C GLY A 100 8.82 -1.63 -7.80
N GLY A 101 8.19 -0.83 -8.65
CA GLY A 101 8.72 0.45 -9.05
C GLY A 101 9.80 0.34 -10.13
N TYR A 102 10.15 1.47 -10.73
CA TYR A 102 11.11 1.51 -11.86
C TYR A 102 12.54 1.11 -11.47
N VAL A 103 12.92 1.29 -10.21
CA VAL A 103 14.26 0.91 -9.70
C VAL A 103 14.46 -0.60 -9.60
N ALA A 104 13.38 -1.36 -9.41
CA ALA A 104 13.46 -2.81 -9.30
C ALA A 104 13.80 -3.49 -10.63
N PHE A 105 13.47 -2.88 -11.79
CA PHE A 105 13.71 -3.50 -13.09
C PHE A 105 15.21 -3.75 -13.37
N PRO A 106 16.10 -2.71 -13.38
CA PRO A 106 17.52 -2.96 -13.64
C PRO A 106 18.18 -3.81 -12.54
N GLY A 107 17.76 -3.64 -11.28
CA GLY A 107 18.29 -4.43 -10.19
C GLY A 107 17.94 -5.91 -10.30
N GLY A 108 16.68 -6.26 -10.56
CA GLY A 108 16.20 -7.63 -10.71
C GLY A 108 16.80 -8.34 -11.93
N MET A 109 16.90 -7.63 -13.07
CA MET A 109 17.58 -8.16 -14.26
C MET A 109 19.04 -8.52 -13.97
N MET A 110 19.78 -7.63 -13.31
CA MET A 110 21.18 -7.88 -12.97
C MET A 110 21.33 -8.95 -11.87
N ALA A 111 20.40 -9.03 -10.92
CA ALA A 111 20.39 -10.08 -9.92
C ALA A 111 20.22 -11.47 -10.57
N SER A 112 19.26 -11.61 -11.49
CA SER A 112 19.07 -12.83 -12.26
C SER A 112 20.30 -13.20 -13.11
N LEU A 113 20.87 -12.22 -13.81
CA LEU A 113 22.08 -12.44 -14.63
C LEU A 113 23.29 -12.90 -13.80
N LEU A 114 23.42 -12.42 -12.56
CA LEU A 114 24.47 -12.83 -11.62
C LEU A 114 24.11 -14.10 -10.84
N GLY A 115 23.02 -14.75 -11.17
CA GLY A 115 22.51 -15.93 -10.46
C GLY A 115 22.23 -15.66 -8.97
N ARG A 116 21.83 -14.43 -8.60
CA ARG A 116 21.40 -14.13 -7.23
C ARG A 116 19.94 -14.53 -7.06
N PRO A 117 19.58 -15.25 -5.98
CA PRO A 117 18.19 -15.56 -5.71
C PRO A 117 17.31 -14.32 -5.72
N LEU A 118 16.24 -14.35 -6.53
CA LEU A 118 15.34 -13.24 -6.74
C LEU A 118 13.92 -13.61 -6.30
N LEU A 119 13.39 -12.84 -5.35
CA LEU A 119 12.01 -12.92 -4.89
C LEU A 119 11.28 -11.66 -5.34
N ILE A 120 10.09 -11.81 -5.93
CA ILE A 120 9.22 -10.70 -6.33
C ILE A 120 7.94 -10.73 -5.51
N HIS A 121 7.52 -9.56 -5.03
CA HIS A 121 6.21 -9.37 -4.42
C HIS A 121 5.47 -8.24 -5.14
N GLU A 122 4.22 -8.51 -5.54
CA GLU A 122 3.31 -7.50 -6.12
C GLU A 122 2.28 -7.08 -5.08
N GLN A 123 2.16 -5.78 -4.85
CA GLN A 123 1.27 -5.22 -3.84
C GLN A 123 -0.14 -4.92 -4.35
N ASN A 124 -0.31 -4.68 -5.64
CA ASN A 124 -1.58 -4.29 -6.26
C ASN A 124 -2.28 -5.48 -6.90
N SER A 125 -3.58 -5.32 -7.14
CA SER A 125 -4.41 -6.30 -7.86
C SER A 125 -4.05 -6.45 -9.34
N VAL A 126 -3.28 -5.52 -9.90
CA VAL A 126 -2.74 -5.59 -11.26
C VAL A 126 -1.24 -5.42 -11.18
N ALA A 127 -0.49 -6.44 -11.61
CA ALA A 127 0.96 -6.40 -11.56
C ALA A 127 1.53 -5.33 -12.50
N GLY A 128 2.42 -4.49 -11.96
CA GLY A 128 3.14 -3.51 -12.74
C GLY A 128 4.08 -4.16 -13.78
N LEU A 129 4.37 -3.44 -14.87
CA LEU A 129 5.23 -3.96 -15.96
C LEU A 129 6.56 -4.52 -15.45
N THR A 130 7.21 -3.84 -14.51
CA THR A 130 8.45 -4.31 -13.88
C THR A 130 8.27 -5.69 -13.26
N ASN A 131 7.28 -5.86 -12.39
CA ASN A 131 7.05 -7.14 -11.72
C ASN A 131 6.60 -8.24 -12.69
N ARG A 132 5.79 -7.91 -13.72
CA ARG A 132 5.42 -8.87 -14.78
C ARG A 132 6.62 -9.43 -15.54
N VAL A 133 7.62 -8.57 -15.83
CA VAL A 133 8.85 -9.03 -16.49
C VAL A 133 9.73 -9.83 -15.54
N LEU A 134 9.98 -9.30 -14.34
CA LEU A 134 10.85 -9.96 -13.36
C LEU A 134 10.28 -11.27 -12.83
N ALA A 135 8.96 -11.43 -12.76
CA ALA A 135 8.31 -12.68 -12.37
C ALA A 135 8.69 -13.87 -13.28
N LYS A 136 9.07 -13.60 -14.55
CA LYS A 136 9.53 -14.66 -15.45
C LYS A 136 10.93 -15.18 -15.09
N LEU A 137 11.73 -14.38 -14.39
CA LEU A 137 13.12 -14.64 -14.04
C LEU A 137 13.30 -14.95 -12.54
N ALA A 138 12.30 -14.64 -11.72
CA ALA A 138 12.37 -14.80 -10.28
C ALA A 138 12.30 -16.27 -9.86
N ASP A 139 12.99 -16.61 -8.78
CA ASP A 139 12.92 -17.93 -8.13
C ASP A 139 11.59 -18.12 -7.40
N GLN A 140 11.06 -17.05 -6.82
CA GLN A 140 9.74 -17.04 -6.14
C GLN A 140 8.98 -15.76 -6.46
N VAL A 141 7.67 -15.90 -6.64
CA VAL A 141 6.76 -14.80 -6.95
C VAL A 141 5.59 -14.83 -5.97
N TYR A 142 5.32 -13.69 -5.35
CA TYR A 142 4.23 -13.51 -4.41
C TYR A 142 3.32 -12.37 -4.84
N GLU A 143 2.04 -12.49 -4.51
CA GLU A 143 1.04 -11.46 -4.80
C GLU A 143 0.16 -11.17 -3.58
N ALA A 144 -0.22 -9.90 -3.45
CA ALA A 144 -1.08 -9.46 -2.36
C ALA A 144 -2.57 -9.70 -2.63
N PHE A 145 -2.95 -9.66 -3.89
CA PHE A 145 -4.32 -9.94 -4.34
C PHE A 145 -4.30 -11.08 -5.34
N PRO A 146 -5.26 -12.03 -5.27
CA PRO A 146 -5.25 -13.19 -6.12
C PRO A 146 -5.38 -12.81 -7.60
N GLY A 147 -4.52 -13.37 -8.43
CA GLY A 147 -4.55 -13.18 -9.89
C GLY A 147 -3.92 -11.88 -10.39
N SER A 148 -3.13 -11.16 -9.58
CA SER A 148 -2.48 -9.91 -9.95
C SER A 148 -1.61 -10.02 -11.22
N PHE A 149 -0.99 -11.17 -11.46
CA PHE A 149 -0.15 -11.41 -12.63
C PHE A 149 -0.92 -11.88 -13.87
N GLY A 150 -2.24 -12.06 -13.75
CA GLY A 150 -3.10 -12.57 -14.82
C GLY A 150 -2.91 -14.06 -15.13
N PRO A 151 -3.71 -14.64 -16.06
CA PRO A 151 -3.75 -16.09 -16.29
C PRO A 151 -2.42 -16.69 -16.71
N ALA A 152 -1.61 -15.97 -17.48
CA ALA A 152 -0.34 -16.48 -18.02
C ALA A 152 0.74 -16.76 -16.95
N GLN A 153 0.61 -16.20 -15.77
CA GLN A 153 1.59 -16.35 -14.68
C GLN A 153 0.94 -16.77 -13.34
N SER A 154 -0.35 -17.10 -13.34
CA SER A 154 -1.11 -17.47 -12.15
C SER A 154 -0.51 -18.70 -11.43
N ASN A 155 0.06 -19.65 -12.16
CA ASN A 155 0.68 -20.86 -11.60
C ASN A 155 2.05 -20.60 -10.92
N ARG A 156 2.62 -19.41 -11.07
CA ARG A 156 3.92 -19.04 -10.49
C ARG A 156 3.79 -18.13 -9.29
N ALA A 157 2.67 -17.40 -9.17
CA ALA A 157 2.44 -16.44 -8.10
C ALA A 157 1.66 -17.08 -6.96
N MET A 158 2.17 -16.92 -5.74
CA MET A 158 1.50 -17.37 -4.53
C MET A 158 0.81 -16.19 -3.86
N TRP A 159 -0.48 -16.31 -3.60
CA TRP A 159 -1.24 -15.30 -2.88
C TRP A 159 -0.94 -15.33 -1.38
N VAL A 160 -0.32 -14.27 -0.87
CA VAL A 160 0.10 -14.15 0.54
C VAL A 160 -0.42 -12.89 1.24
N GLY A 161 -0.94 -11.90 0.50
CA GLY A 161 -1.32 -10.61 1.04
C GLY A 161 -0.18 -9.59 1.06
N ASN A 162 -0.46 -8.40 1.58
CA ASN A 162 0.55 -7.37 1.84
C ASN A 162 1.06 -7.44 3.29
N PRO A 163 2.34 -7.18 3.53
CA PRO A 163 2.86 -6.96 4.88
C PRO A 163 2.16 -5.77 5.55
N VAL A 164 1.42 -6.03 6.61
CA VAL A 164 0.75 -5.01 7.43
C VAL A 164 1.49 -4.87 8.75
N ARG A 165 1.48 -3.68 9.33
CA ARG A 165 2.14 -3.37 10.61
C ARG A 165 1.53 -4.17 11.75
N ASP A 166 2.36 -4.71 12.64
CA ASP A 166 1.93 -5.52 13.79
C ASP A 166 0.88 -4.80 14.63
N ALA A 167 1.04 -3.50 14.89
CA ALA A 167 0.07 -2.71 15.65
C ALA A 167 -1.36 -2.73 15.09
N ILE A 168 -1.54 -2.96 13.77
CA ILE A 168 -2.87 -3.12 13.16
C ILE A 168 -3.34 -4.57 13.24
N LEU A 169 -2.42 -5.53 13.11
CA LEU A 169 -2.74 -6.96 13.24
C LEU A 169 -3.19 -7.32 14.66
N ASP A 170 -2.59 -6.68 15.66
CA ASP A 170 -2.84 -6.89 17.09
C ASP A 170 -4.12 -6.22 17.60
N LEU A 171 -4.86 -5.52 16.74
CA LEU A 171 -6.13 -4.92 17.12
C LEU A 171 -7.14 -5.97 17.62
N PRO A 172 -7.89 -5.68 18.69
CA PRO A 172 -8.95 -6.55 19.17
C PRO A 172 -9.95 -6.89 18.05
N PRO A 173 -10.58 -8.08 18.10
CA PRO A 173 -11.57 -8.48 17.12
C PRO A 173 -12.71 -7.44 16.97
N PRO A 174 -13.32 -7.32 15.77
CA PRO A 174 -14.42 -6.37 15.54
C PRO A 174 -15.54 -6.51 16.56
N GLU A 175 -15.91 -7.73 16.96
CA GLU A 175 -16.99 -8.00 17.92
C GLU A 175 -16.73 -7.33 19.28
N GLU A 176 -15.49 -7.36 19.76
CA GLU A 176 -15.12 -6.72 21.02
C GLU A 176 -15.17 -5.20 20.90
N ARG A 177 -14.63 -4.67 19.81
CA ARG A 177 -14.59 -3.23 19.57
C ARG A 177 -15.97 -2.61 19.41
N TYR A 178 -16.93 -3.33 18.81
CA TYR A 178 -18.29 -2.85 18.59
C TYR A 178 -19.21 -3.03 19.80
N ARG A 179 -18.91 -3.97 20.68
CA ARG A 179 -19.78 -4.32 21.85
C ARG A 179 -20.14 -3.12 22.73
N GLN A 180 -19.20 -2.20 22.92
CA GLN A 180 -19.37 -1.05 23.81
C GLN A 180 -19.63 0.27 23.06
N ARG A 181 -19.79 0.23 21.73
CA ARG A 181 -19.97 1.44 20.94
C ARG A 181 -21.41 1.93 21.00
N GLN A 182 -21.56 3.18 21.46
CA GLN A 182 -22.85 3.90 21.53
C GLN A 182 -22.73 5.26 20.86
N GLY A 183 -23.89 5.91 20.63
CA GLY A 183 -23.98 7.26 20.04
C GLY A 183 -23.75 7.25 18.52
N PRO A 184 -23.36 8.38 17.90
CA PRO A 184 -23.20 8.52 16.48
C PRO A 184 -22.13 7.57 15.89
N LEU A 185 -22.26 7.22 14.61
CA LEU A 185 -21.23 6.48 13.88
C LEU A 185 -19.91 7.28 13.86
N ARG A 186 -18.78 6.57 13.77
CA ARG A 186 -17.43 7.16 13.71
C ARG A 186 -16.84 6.91 12.34
N LEU A 187 -16.64 7.98 11.59
CA LEU A 187 -16.03 7.94 10.26
C LEU A 187 -14.56 8.28 10.35
N LEU A 188 -13.72 7.44 9.76
CA LEU A 188 -12.33 7.72 9.49
C LEU A 188 -12.16 7.98 7.98
N VAL A 189 -11.67 9.16 7.62
CA VAL A 189 -11.48 9.57 6.24
C VAL A 189 -10.00 9.69 5.94
N LEU A 190 -9.51 8.97 4.94
CA LEU A 190 -8.10 8.89 4.60
C LEU A 190 -7.84 9.40 3.18
N GLY A 191 -7.30 10.60 3.07
CA GLY A 191 -6.82 11.17 1.80
C GLY A 191 -5.48 10.61 1.33
N GLY A 192 -4.78 9.84 2.19
CA GLY A 192 -3.39 9.45 1.97
C GLY A 192 -2.40 10.61 2.23
N SER A 193 -1.11 10.34 2.08
CA SER A 193 -0.04 11.33 2.37
C SER A 193 -0.06 12.56 1.46
N LEU A 194 -0.58 12.42 0.25
CA LEU A 194 -0.70 13.53 -0.72
C LEU A 194 -2.06 14.23 -0.65
N GLY A 195 -3.00 13.68 0.14
CA GLY A 195 -4.38 14.12 0.18
C GLY A 195 -5.21 13.60 -1.00
N ALA A 196 -6.53 13.68 -0.86
CA ALA A 196 -7.49 13.30 -1.89
C ALA A 196 -8.51 14.43 -2.08
N GLN A 197 -8.17 15.41 -2.92
CA GLN A 197 -8.97 16.61 -3.12
C GLN A 197 -10.46 16.29 -3.32
N ALA A 198 -10.79 15.32 -4.18
CA ALA A 198 -12.18 14.97 -4.45
C ALA A 198 -12.92 14.44 -3.19
N ILE A 199 -12.25 13.67 -2.33
CA ILE A 199 -12.84 13.22 -1.05
C ILE A 199 -13.00 14.42 -0.10
N ASN A 200 -12.00 15.31 -0.07
CA ASN A 200 -12.03 16.53 0.74
C ASN A 200 -13.18 17.46 0.34
N ASP A 201 -13.50 17.53 -0.96
CA ASP A 201 -14.58 18.36 -1.49
C ASP A 201 -15.97 17.71 -1.32
N LEU A 202 -16.03 16.38 -1.41
CA LEU A 202 -17.28 15.61 -1.35
C LEU A 202 -17.86 15.56 0.07
N LEU A 203 -17.02 15.26 1.05
CA LEU A 203 -17.49 14.88 2.37
C LEU A 203 -18.15 16.01 3.16
N PRO A 204 -17.62 17.25 3.23
CA PRO A 204 -18.28 18.35 3.91
C PRO A 204 -19.68 18.64 3.34
N LYS A 205 -19.83 18.57 2.00
CA LYS A 205 -21.10 18.78 1.30
C LYS A 205 -22.13 17.69 1.65
N ALA A 206 -21.71 16.44 1.62
CA ALA A 206 -22.58 15.31 1.99
C ALA A 206 -23.05 15.40 3.45
N LEU A 207 -22.15 15.73 4.36
CA LEU A 207 -22.46 15.85 5.79
C LEU A 207 -23.37 17.06 6.10
N ALA A 208 -23.32 18.13 5.30
CA ALA A 208 -24.23 19.26 5.41
C ALA A 208 -25.69 18.85 5.16
N LEU A 209 -25.93 17.85 4.29
CA LEU A 209 -27.26 17.32 3.99
C LEU A 209 -27.84 16.44 5.10
N ILE A 210 -27.02 16.00 6.05
CA ILE A 210 -27.46 15.19 7.19
C ILE A 210 -27.83 16.10 8.36
N SER A 211 -28.99 15.84 8.98
CA SER A 211 -29.41 16.60 10.16
C SER A 211 -28.38 16.54 11.29
N ARG A 212 -28.19 17.61 12.03
CA ARG A 212 -27.15 17.71 13.09
C ARG A 212 -27.21 16.55 14.10
N ALA A 213 -28.41 16.09 14.43
CA ALA A 213 -28.62 14.99 15.38
C ALA A 213 -28.12 13.62 14.88
N ASN A 214 -28.12 13.43 13.55
CA ASN A 214 -27.77 12.16 12.91
C ASN A 214 -26.35 12.16 12.30
N ARG A 215 -25.61 13.27 12.43
CA ARG A 215 -24.26 13.36 11.89
C ARG A 215 -23.30 12.43 12.60
N PRO A 216 -22.48 11.68 11.85
CA PRO A 216 -21.40 10.89 12.42
C PRO A 216 -20.31 11.79 13.05
N ARG A 217 -19.48 11.22 13.92
CA ARG A 217 -18.21 11.82 14.34
C ARG A 217 -17.17 11.55 13.28
N ILE A 218 -16.38 12.56 12.92
CA ILE A 218 -15.45 12.51 11.80
C ILE A 218 -14.02 12.75 12.28
N VAL A 219 -13.10 11.85 11.87
CA VAL A 219 -11.64 12.09 11.85
C VAL A 219 -11.24 12.09 10.39
N HIS A 220 -10.67 13.18 9.88
CA HIS A 220 -10.36 13.34 8.46
C HIS A 220 -8.88 13.73 8.26
N GLN A 221 -8.11 12.85 7.63
CA GLN A 221 -6.75 13.13 7.19
C GLN A 221 -6.77 13.83 5.84
N ALA A 222 -6.51 15.13 5.85
CA ALA A 222 -6.56 16.02 4.68
C ALA A 222 -5.36 15.84 3.71
N GLY A 223 -4.19 15.51 4.25
CA GLY A 223 -2.91 15.80 3.63
C GLY A 223 -2.44 17.23 3.92
N GLU A 224 -1.16 17.42 4.14
CA GLU A 224 -0.58 18.69 4.61
C GLU A 224 -0.98 19.89 3.76
N LYS A 225 -0.94 19.74 2.43
CA LYS A 225 -1.26 20.84 1.49
C LYS A 225 -2.73 21.22 1.44
N HIS A 226 -3.63 20.37 1.91
CA HIS A 226 -5.08 20.55 1.78
C HIS A 226 -5.78 20.90 3.10
N LEU A 227 -5.07 20.87 4.24
CA LEU A 227 -5.66 21.01 5.56
C LEU A 227 -6.43 22.33 5.72
N GLN A 228 -5.85 23.46 5.31
CA GLN A 228 -6.50 24.77 5.44
C GLN A 228 -7.75 24.90 4.57
N ALA A 229 -7.70 24.38 3.33
CA ALA A 229 -8.85 24.38 2.43
C ALA A 229 -9.99 23.51 2.98
N LEU A 230 -9.65 22.33 3.50
CA LEU A 230 -10.62 21.42 4.11
C LEU A 230 -11.25 22.03 5.36
N GLN A 231 -10.47 22.71 6.20
CA GLN A 231 -10.99 23.40 7.38
C GLN A 231 -12.05 24.43 7.02
N LYS A 232 -11.79 25.27 5.98
CA LYS A 232 -12.77 26.23 5.47
C LYS A 232 -14.03 25.53 4.93
N ALA A 233 -13.88 24.41 4.20
CA ALA A 233 -15.02 23.68 3.67
C ALA A 233 -15.92 23.12 4.78
N TYR A 234 -15.36 22.57 5.86
CA TYR A 234 -16.13 22.11 7.02
C TYR A 234 -16.81 23.26 7.78
N GLN A 235 -16.14 24.40 7.93
CA GLN A 235 -16.73 25.62 8.53
C GLN A 235 -17.92 26.12 7.71
N GLN A 236 -17.79 26.22 6.39
CA GLN A 236 -18.88 26.64 5.49
C GLN A 236 -20.06 25.66 5.50
N ALA A 237 -19.79 24.37 5.67
CA ALA A 237 -20.80 23.33 5.79
C ALA A 237 -21.47 23.26 7.18
N GLU A 238 -21.00 24.03 8.15
CA GLU A 238 -21.41 23.96 9.57
C GLU A 238 -21.33 22.53 10.14
N VAL A 239 -20.23 21.81 9.82
CA VAL A 239 -19.97 20.44 10.25
C VAL A 239 -18.73 20.41 11.14
N ASN A 240 -18.86 19.82 12.32
CA ASN A 240 -17.71 19.59 13.21
C ASN A 240 -16.96 18.32 12.81
N ALA A 241 -15.64 18.44 12.62
CA ALA A 241 -14.77 17.33 12.31
C ALA A 241 -13.39 17.54 12.97
N GLN A 242 -12.76 16.44 13.38
CA GLN A 242 -11.34 16.44 13.74
C GLN A 242 -10.53 16.33 12.45
N LEU A 243 -9.73 17.34 12.16
CA LEU A 243 -8.95 17.43 10.93
C LEU A 243 -7.47 17.27 11.25
N GLU A 244 -6.82 16.36 10.54
CA GLU A 244 -5.42 16.04 10.69
C GLU A 244 -4.70 16.19 9.35
N ALA A 245 -3.51 16.76 9.36
CA ALA A 245 -2.66 16.76 8.18
C ALA A 245 -2.19 15.33 7.88
N PHE A 246 -1.80 14.62 8.95
CA PHE A 246 -1.33 13.24 8.91
C PHE A 246 -1.67 12.53 10.24
N ILE A 247 -2.22 11.33 10.17
CA ILE A 247 -2.52 10.50 11.34
C ILE A 247 -1.32 9.62 11.65
N GLY A 248 -0.69 9.86 12.79
CA GLY A 248 0.50 9.11 13.24
C GLY A 248 0.16 7.70 13.71
N ASP A 249 -0.89 7.56 14.51
CA ASP A 249 -1.36 6.28 15.05
C ASP A 249 -2.55 5.75 14.26
N MET A 250 -2.24 5.06 13.16
CA MET A 250 -3.26 4.45 12.31
C MET A 250 -3.96 3.26 12.98
N ALA A 251 -3.29 2.53 13.87
CA ALA A 251 -3.91 1.41 14.57
C ALA A 251 -5.05 1.91 15.46
N LYS A 252 -4.82 2.97 16.23
CA LYS A 252 -5.85 3.63 17.04
C LYS A 252 -6.98 4.17 16.15
N ALA A 253 -6.65 4.84 15.04
CA ALA A 253 -7.65 5.39 14.14
C ALA A 253 -8.56 4.31 13.56
N TYR A 254 -8.00 3.17 13.10
CA TYR A 254 -8.80 2.02 12.65
C TYR A 254 -9.60 1.38 13.80
N ALA A 255 -9.00 1.26 14.99
CA ALA A 255 -9.68 0.70 16.15
C ALA A 255 -10.94 1.48 16.53
N GLU A 256 -10.93 2.78 16.38
CA GLU A 256 -12.04 3.66 16.75
C GLU A 256 -13.09 3.84 15.63
N ALA A 257 -12.75 3.54 14.38
CA ALA A 257 -13.64 3.73 13.23
C ALA A 257 -14.76 2.69 13.16
N ASP A 258 -15.96 3.13 12.78
CA ASP A 258 -17.07 2.27 12.34
C ASP A 258 -17.03 2.07 10.82
N LEU A 259 -16.61 3.13 10.08
CA LEU A 259 -16.48 3.13 8.63
C LEU A 259 -15.24 3.91 8.20
N VAL A 260 -14.48 3.36 7.28
CA VAL A 260 -13.36 4.04 6.61
C VAL A 260 -13.80 4.52 5.24
N ILE A 261 -13.58 5.79 4.92
CA ILE A 261 -13.74 6.36 3.56
C ILE A 261 -12.34 6.70 3.04
N ALA A 262 -11.93 6.08 1.93
CA ALA A 262 -10.53 6.23 1.48
C ALA A 262 -10.35 6.01 -0.03
N ARG A 263 -9.17 6.38 -0.54
CA ARG A 263 -8.65 5.85 -1.78
C ARG A 263 -8.30 4.37 -1.62
N ALA A 264 -8.40 3.58 -2.69
CA ALA A 264 -8.13 2.15 -2.65
C ALA A 264 -6.66 1.81 -2.97
N GLY A 265 -5.72 2.49 -2.31
CA GLY A 265 -4.32 2.07 -2.36
C GLY A 265 -4.14 0.67 -1.76
N ALA A 266 -3.24 -0.13 -2.32
CA ALA A 266 -3.05 -1.53 -1.92
C ALA A 266 -2.84 -1.71 -0.41
N MET A 267 -1.99 -0.87 0.19
CA MET A 267 -1.75 -0.92 1.64
C MET A 267 -2.97 -0.52 2.45
N THR A 268 -3.73 0.50 2.00
CA THR A 268 -4.96 0.92 2.69
C THR A 268 -6.00 -0.20 2.69
N VAL A 269 -6.21 -0.87 1.54
CA VAL A 269 -7.13 -2.01 1.44
C VAL A 269 -6.68 -3.15 2.36
N SER A 270 -5.40 -3.47 2.38
CA SER A 270 -4.83 -4.51 3.24
C SER A 270 -4.89 -4.16 4.73
N GLU A 271 -4.66 -2.90 5.10
CA GLU A 271 -4.79 -2.43 6.49
C GLU A 271 -6.24 -2.43 6.96
N VAL A 272 -7.19 -2.01 6.12
CA VAL A 272 -8.64 -2.09 6.39
C VAL A 272 -9.07 -3.53 6.62
N ALA A 273 -8.62 -4.45 5.76
CA ALA A 273 -8.87 -5.89 5.94
C ALA A 273 -8.30 -6.39 7.28
N ALA A 274 -7.03 -6.11 7.54
CA ALA A 274 -6.33 -6.53 8.75
C ALA A 274 -6.93 -5.93 10.03
N ALA A 275 -7.32 -4.66 10.00
CA ALA A 275 -8.02 -4.02 11.10
C ALA A 275 -9.45 -4.58 11.31
N GLY A 276 -10.06 -5.15 10.28
CA GLY A 276 -11.45 -5.55 10.31
C GLY A 276 -12.36 -4.35 10.51
N VAL A 277 -12.43 -3.46 9.53
CA VAL A 277 -13.30 -2.27 9.51
C VAL A 277 -14.03 -2.22 8.19
N ALA A 278 -15.32 -1.84 8.20
CA ALA A 278 -16.08 -1.58 6.99
C ALA A 278 -15.47 -0.42 6.19
N ALA A 279 -15.51 -0.49 4.87
CA ALA A 279 -14.95 0.57 4.05
C ALA A 279 -15.87 1.03 2.91
N LEU A 280 -15.67 2.29 2.52
CA LEU A 280 -16.16 2.89 1.29
C LEU A 280 -14.93 3.40 0.52
N PHE A 281 -14.63 2.77 -0.59
CA PHE A 281 -13.51 3.17 -1.43
C PHE A 281 -13.96 4.07 -2.57
N ILE A 282 -13.19 5.13 -2.78
CA ILE A 282 -13.30 6.03 -3.93
C ILE A 282 -11.96 5.97 -4.66
N PRO A 283 -11.78 5.05 -5.64
CA PRO A 283 -10.54 4.89 -6.38
C PRO A 283 -10.04 6.17 -7.02
N PHE A 284 -8.72 6.31 -7.15
CA PHE A 284 -8.14 7.43 -7.88
C PHE A 284 -8.27 7.18 -9.40
N PRO A 285 -8.97 8.05 -10.16
CA PRO A 285 -9.33 7.77 -11.55
C PRO A 285 -8.14 7.69 -12.51
N HIS A 286 -6.99 8.26 -12.14
CA HIS A 286 -5.76 8.22 -12.93
C HIS A 286 -4.76 7.19 -12.40
N ALA A 287 -5.21 6.22 -11.61
CA ALA A 287 -4.38 5.11 -11.18
C ALA A 287 -3.92 4.29 -12.39
N VAL A 288 -2.65 3.90 -12.37
CA VAL A 288 -2.05 3.11 -13.46
C VAL A 288 -2.80 1.80 -13.63
N ASP A 289 -3.25 1.50 -14.86
CA ASP A 289 -3.97 0.27 -15.18
C ASP A 289 -5.21 0.04 -14.26
N ASP A 290 -5.80 1.13 -13.75
CA ASP A 290 -6.94 1.14 -12.82
C ASP A 290 -6.81 0.19 -11.62
N HIS A 291 -5.57 0.00 -11.15
CA HIS A 291 -5.29 -0.95 -10.07
C HIS A 291 -6.04 -0.62 -8.77
N GLN A 292 -6.43 0.65 -8.51
CA GLN A 292 -7.17 0.98 -7.31
C GLN A 292 -8.59 0.42 -7.32
N THR A 293 -9.28 0.45 -8.46
CA THR A 293 -10.58 -0.24 -8.58
C THR A 293 -10.43 -1.73 -8.33
N GLY A 294 -9.42 -2.37 -8.93
CA GLY A 294 -9.12 -3.78 -8.69
C GLY A 294 -8.79 -4.10 -7.22
N ASN A 295 -8.01 -3.25 -6.55
CA ASN A 295 -7.72 -3.40 -5.11
C ASN A 295 -9.01 -3.32 -4.27
N ALA A 296 -9.91 -2.35 -4.56
CA ALA A 296 -11.17 -2.21 -3.85
C ALA A 296 -12.09 -3.43 -4.03
N GLN A 297 -12.12 -3.99 -5.25
CA GLN A 297 -12.96 -5.15 -5.58
C GLN A 297 -12.68 -6.36 -4.70
N PHE A 298 -11.47 -6.52 -4.21
CA PHE A 298 -11.12 -7.57 -3.26
C PHE A 298 -12.01 -7.57 -2.01
N LEU A 299 -12.23 -6.39 -1.40
CA LEU A 299 -13.10 -6.27 -0.23
C LEU A 299 -14.59 -6.12 -0.61
N VAL A 300 -14.90 -5.60 -1.79
CA VAL A 300 -16.28 -5.56 -2.30
C VAL A 300 -16.82 -6.97 -2.51
N GLN A 301 -16.05 -7.86 -3.14
CA GLN A 301 -16.41 -9.27 -3.33
C GLN A 301 -16.56 -10.02 -2.01
N ALA A 302 -15.79 -9.65 -1.01
CA ALA A 302 -15.92 -10.17 0.35
C ALA A 302 -17.10 -9.56 1.13
N GLN A 303 -17.90 -8.67 0.52
CA GLN A 303 -18.98 -7.92 1.18
C GLN A 303 -18.51 -7.06 2.38
N ALA A 304 -17.27 -6.63 2.35
CA ALA A 304 -16.62 -5.84 3.39
C ALA A 304 -16.52 -4.34 3.04
N ALA A 305 -16.77 -3.97 1.78
CA ALA A 305 -16.65 -2.61 1.33
C ALA A 305 -17.64 -2.25 0.22
N TRP A 306 -17.84 -0.96 0.03
CA TRP A 306 -18.40 -0.37 -1.20
C TRP A 306 -17.27 0.26 -2.02
N CYS A 307 -17.48 0.34 -3.32
CA CYS A 307 -16.58 1.01 -4.26
C CYS A 307 -17.40 1.90 -5.19
N PHE A 308 -17.13 3.19 -5.19
CA PHE A 308 -17.77 4.16 -6.07
C PHE A 308 -16.72 4.93 -6.87
N GLN A 309 -16.96 5.07 -8.17
CA GLN A 309 -16.09 5.89 -9.01
C GLN A 309 -16.29 7.38 -8.68
N GLN A 310 -15.20 8.12 -8.60
CA GLN A 310 -15.19 9.51 -8.16
C GLN A 310 -16.18 10.39 -8.94
N ASP A 311 -16.26 10.23 -10.26
CA ASP A 311 -17.05 11.10 -11.13
C ASP A 311 -18.54 10.74 -11.15
N CYS A 312 -18.90 9.60 -10.55
CA CYS A 312 -20.28 9.07 -10.50
C CYS A 312 -20.87 9.10 -9.09
N PHE A 313 -20.20 9.70 -8.11
CA PHE A 313 -20.61 9.65 -6.71
C PHE A 313 -20.84 11.05 -6.16
N SER A 314 -22.13 11.40 -5.96
CA SER A 314 -22.54 12.72 -5.51
C SER A 314 -22.60 12.89 -3.97
N PRO A 315 -22.59 14.12 -3.45
CA PRO A 315 -22.82 14.39 -2.03
C PRO A 315 -24.15 13.81 -1.51
N GLU A 316 -25.23 13.86 -2.30
CA GLU A 316 -26.53 13.34 -1.94
C GLU A 316 -26.48 11.83 -1.76
N GLN A 317 -25.88 11.12 -2.73
CA GLN A 317 -25.71 9.66 -2.65
C GLN A 317 -24.88 9.23 -1.43
N LEU A 318 -23.84 9.99 -1.09
CA LEU A 318 -23.05 9.71 0.11
C LEU A 318 -23.87 9.99 1.38
N ALA A 319 -24.64 11.09 1.42
CA ALA A 319 -25.49 11.42 2.56
C ALA A 319 -26.56 10.34 2.79
N ASP A 320 -27.24 9.91 1.73
CA ASP A 320 -28.26 8.84 1.79
C ASP A 320 -27.66 7.53 2.28
N LEU A 321 -26.49 7.15 1.73
CA LEU A 321 -25.78 5.96 2.18
C LEU A 321 -25.46 6.04 3.68
N LEU A 322 -24.86 7.15 4.14
CA LEU A 322 -24.47 7.32 5.55
C LEU A 322 -25.69 7.27 6.50
N GLN A 323 -26.83 7.82 6.08
CA GLN A 323 -28.07 7.80 6.87
C GLN A 323 -28.71 6.40 6.94
N ALA A 324 -28.51 5.57 5.90
CA ALA A 324 -29.00 4.20 5.85
C ALA A 324 -28.15 3.19 6.63
N LEU A 325 -26.98 3.60 7.15
CA LEU A 325 -26.05 2.71 7.85
C LEU A 325 -26.40 2.56 9.33
N ASP A 326 -26.31 1.33 9.80
CA ASP A 326 -26.32 0.99 11.22
C ASP A 326 -25.05 0.19 11.61
N ARG A 327 -24.79 0.12 12.91
CA ARG A 327 -23.61 -0.59 13.42
C ARG A 327 -23.66 -2.10 13.23
N HIS A 328 -24.85 -2.68 13.15
CA HIS A 328 -24.96 -4.11 12.92
C HIS A 328 -24.43 -4.47 11.52
N ARG A 329 -24.88 -3.74 10.50
CA ARG A 329 -24.38 -3.91 9.12
C ARG A 329 -22.87 -3.67 9.03
N LEU A 330 -22.37 -2.59 9.65
CA LEU A 330 -20.94 -2.27 9.66
C LEU A 330 -20.12 -3.33 10.39
N LEU A 331 -20.63 -3.94 11.46
CA LEU A 331 -19.98 -5.06 12.13
C LEU A 331 -19.88 -6.29 11.21
N GLN A 332 -20.94 -6.64 10.48
CA GLN A 332 -20.89 -7.76 9.53
C GLN A 332 -19.84 -7.52 8.45
N MET A 333 -19.76 -6.31 7.93
CA MET A 333 -18.73 -5.92 6.95
C MET A 333 -17.33 -5.95 7.56
N ALA A 334 -17.16 -5.51 8.80
CA ALA A 334 -15.90 -5.54 9.53
C ALA A 334 -15.39 -6.97 9.75
N LEU A 335 -16.29 -7.91 10.09
CA LEU A 335 -15.99 -9.34 10.20
C LEU A 335 -15.58 -9.94 8.85
N ALA A 336 -16.29 -9.59 7.79
CA ALA A 336 -15.95 -10.01 6.44
C ALA A 336 -14.58 -9.49 5.99
N ALA A 337 -14.27 -8.22 6.33
CA ALA A 337 -12.94 -7.63 6.08
C ALA A 337 -11.84 -8.41 6.81
N ARG A 338 -12.02 -8.67 8.11
CA ARG A 338 -11.03 -9.41 8.92
C ARG A 338 -10.80 -10.83 8.40
N LYS A 339 -11.86 -11.51 7.95
CA LYS A 339 -11.78 -12.85 7.35
C LYS A 339 -11.01 -12.86 6.03
N ALA A 340 -11.09 -11.80 5.25
CA ALA A 340 -10.36 -11.66 3.98
C ALA A 340 -8.87 -11.32 4.17
N ALA A 341 -8.46 -10.87 5.35
CA ALA A 341 -7.08 -10.48 5.65
C ALA A 341 -6.10 -11.65 5.55
N LYS A 342 -4.85 -11.31 5.25
CA LYS A 342 -3.69 -12.23 5.25
C LYS A 342 -2.65 -11.74 6.27
N PRO A 343 -2.87 -12.01 7.58
CA PRO A 343 -2.01 -11.48 8.63
C PRO A 343 -0.58 -12.03 8.56
N GLU A 344 -0.39 -13.19 7.97
CA GLU A 344 0.90 -13.89 7.90
C GLU A 344 1.80 -13.41 6.75
N ALA A 345 1.36 -12.44 5.93
CA ALA A 345 2.08 -11.99 4.73
C ALA A 345 3.54 -11.64 5.00
N LEU A 346 3.81 -10.89 6.07
CA LEU A 346 5.17 -10.50 6.46
C LEU A 346 6.04 -11.73 6.78
N GLU A 347 5.54 -12.64 7.61
CA GLU A 347 6.28 -13.83 8.02
C GLU A 347 6.53 -14.80 6.85
N VAL A 348 5.58 -14.91 5.92
CA VAL A 348 5.75 -15.73 4.71
C VAL A 348 6.89 -15.17 3.86
N LEU A 349 6.94 -13.85 3.63
CA LEU A 349 8.01 -13.22 2.84
C LEU A 349 9.38 -13.34 3.52
N VAL A 350 9.43 -13.16 4.84
CA VAL A 350 10.65 -13.32 5.64
C VAL A 350 11.18 -14.75 5.55
N LYS A 351 10.32 -15.75 5.75
CA LYS A 351 10.67 -17.18 5.61
C LYS A 351 11.12 -17.51 4.19
N ALA A 352 10.45 -16.97 3.17
CA ALA A 352 10.83 -17.16 1.78
C ALA A 352 12.24 -16.63 1.48
N CYS A 353 12.60 -15.46 1.97
CA CYS A 353 13.96 -14.94 1.87
C CYS A 353 14.99 -15.87 2.51
N ALA A 354 14.69 -16.40 3.71
CA ALA A 354 15.59 -17.31 4.41
C ALA A 354 15.76 -18.64 3.67
N GLN A 355 14.67 -19.24 3.17
CA GLN A 355 14.70 -20.48 2.42
C GLN A 355 15.53 -20.40 1.13
N LEU A 356 15.47 -19.27 0.41
CA LEU A 356 16.27 -19.07 -0.80
C LEU A 356 17.78 -19.04 -0.50
N VAL A 357 18.17 -18.54 0.68
CA VAL A 357 19.58 -18.54 1.10
C VAL A 357 20.06 -19.97 1.38
N THR A 358 19.27 -20.75 2.11
CA THR A 358 19.63 -22.14 2.48
C THR A 358 19.75 -23.03 1.24
N ARG A 359 18.76 -23.01 0.34
CA ARG A 359 18.78 -23.80 -0.90
C ARG A 359 20.02 -23.56 -1.76
N LYS A 360 20.54 -22.33 -1.76
CA LYS A 360 21.72 -22.00 -2.56
C LYS A 360 23.04 -22.39 -1.89
N GLN A 361 23.04 -22.66 -0.59
CA GLN A 361 24.21 -23.19 0.11
C GLN A 361 24.35 -24.72 -0.06
N GLU A 362 23.23 -25.38 -0.34
CA GLU A 362 23.15 -26.82 -0.54
C GLU A 362 23.36 -27.25 -2.03
N ALA A 363 23.25 -26.32 -2.98
CA ALA A 363 23.44 -26.52 -4.42
C ALA A 363 24.86 -26.12 -4.88
#